data_15813d66332a565be73c30d59747418a
#
_entry.id   15813d66332a565be73c30d59747418a
#
_cell.length_a   1.000
_cell.length_b   1.000
_cell.length_c   1.000
_cell.angle_alpha   90.00
_cell.angle_beta   90.00
_cell.angle_gamma   90.00
#
_symmetry.space_group_name_H-M   'P 1'
#
loop_
_entity.id
_entity.type
_entity.pdbx_description
1 polymer ?
#
loop_
_entity_poly.entity_id
_entity_poly.type
_entity_poly.pdbx_seq_one_letter_code
_entity_poly.pdbx_strand_id
1 'polypeptide(L)'
;LRKNVYVDSLLLARKLLNKKLEQKKIKISINDIIIKAIAHALYNNPDCNVTWGEDKIIKCKSTDVALAIAIDEGLITPVIKDIKNKNLSDISLETKSLIERSKNKRLKADELNGGTITISNLGMMGIDNFDAIINPPHGSILAVGKTQEIVCFDENEKVTKKTIIQLTLSVDHRMIDGAVGAKFLNEIASFLEEPINFLA
;
A
#
# COMPACT_ATOMS: atom_id res chain seq x y z
N LEU A 1 1.53 6.86 12.85
CA LEU A 1 0.06 6.75 12.88
C LEU A 1 -0.34 5.31 12.65
N ARG A 2 -1.27 4.76 13.46
CA ARG A 2 -1.68 3.35 13.37
C ARG A 2 -3.18 3.23 13.24
N LYS A 3 -3.64 2.27 12.44
CA LYS A 3 -5.07 1.98 12.24
C LYS A 3 -5.30 0.50 11.99
N ASN A 4 -6.30 -0.06 12.67
CA ASN A 4 -6.87 -1.36 12.32
C ASN A 4 -7.89 -1.15 11.21
N VAL A 5 -7.78 -1.96 10.16
CA VAL A 5 -8.62 -1.90 8.96
C VAL A 5 -9.35 -3.22 8.81
N TYR A 6 -10.67 -3.18 8.73
CA TYR A 6 -11.50 -4.36 8.50
C TYR A 6 -11.43 -4.78 7.03
N VAL A 7 -11.05 -6.01 6.77
CA VAL A 7 -10.76 -6.46 5.39
C VAL A 7 -11.64 -7.63 4.90
N ASP A 8 -12.71 -7.96 5.60
CA ASP A 8 -13.60 -9.06 5.20
C ASP A 8 -14.17 -8.83 3.80
N SER A 9 -14.72 -7.62 3.53
CA SER A 9 -15.25 -7.23 2.21
C SER A 9 -14.17 -7.28 1.13
N LEU A 10 -12.96 -6.81 1.44
CA LEU A 10 -11.81 -6.85 0.53
C LEU A 10 -11.41 -8.28 0.19
N LEU A 11 -11.33 -9.16 1.18
CA LEU A 11 -10.95 -10.56 0.98
C LEU A 11 -11.98 -11.29 0.12
N LEU A 12 -13.27 -11.01 0.32
CA LEU A 12 -14.36 -11.54 -0.50
C LEU A 12 -14.27 -11.03 -1.95
N ALA A 13 -14.15 -9.70 -2.12
CA ALA A 13 -14.02 -9.08 -3.44
C ALA A 13 -12.81 -9.62 -4.20
N ARG A 14 -11.65 -9.72 -3.53
CA ARG A 14 -10.43 -10.29 -4.10
C ARG A 14 -10.62 -11.76 -4.53
N LYS A 15 -11.31 -12.58 -3.72
CA LYS A 15 -11.60 -13.98 -4.05
C LYS A 15 -12.43 -14.08 -5.33
N LEU A 16 -13.49 -13.26 -5.44
CA LEU A 16 -14.35 -13.22 -6.63
C LEU A 16 -13.59 -12.74 -7.87
N LEU A 17 -12.77 -11.69 -7.72
CA LEU A 17 -11.95 -11.16 -8.80
C LEU A 17 -10.94 -12.19 -9.30
N ASN A 18 -10.24 -12.87 -8.39
CA ASN A 18 -9.28 -13.90 -8.75
C ASN A 18 -9.92 -15.10 -9.48
N LYS A 19 -11.15 -15.48 -9.10
CA LYS A 19 -11.92 -16.50 -9.84
C LYS A 19 -12.20 -16.05 -11.29
N LYS A 20 -12.56 -14.79 -11.50
CA LYS A 20 -12.78 -14.25 -12.86
C LYS A 20 -11.50 -14.16 -13.69
N LEU A 21 -10.36 -13.92 -13.04
CA LEU A 21 -9.06 -13.77 -13.71
C LEU A 21 -8.29 -15.09 -13.88
N GLU A 22 -8.82 -16.21 -13.41
CA GLU A 22 -8.15 -17.51 -13.44
C GLU A 22 -7.75 -17.93 -14.86
N GLN A 23 -8.65 -17.77 -15.84
CA GLN A 23 -8.37 -18.06 -17.25
C GLN A 23 -7.23 -17.22 -17.83
N LYS A 24 -7.04 -16.01 -17.31
CA LYS A 24 -5.95 -15.10 -17.70
C LYS A 24 -4.65 -15.37 -16.94
N LYS A 25 -4.63 -16.33 -16.02
CA LYS A 25 -3.49 -16.67 -15.14
C LYS A 25 -3.00 -15.47 -14.32
N ILE A 26 -3.87 -14.49 -14.03
CA ILE A 26 -3.59 -13.33 -13.21
C ILE A 26 -4.16 -13.59 -11.81
N LYS A 27 -3.35 -13.32 -10.78
CA LYS A 27 -3.74 -13.47 -9.38
C LYS A 27 -3.44 -12.19 -8.62
N ILE A 28 -4.48 -11.47 -8.26
CA ILE A 28 -4.38 -10.22 -7.47
C ILE A 28 -4.01 -10.56 -6.03
N SER A 29 -2.97 -9.94 -5.52
CA SER A 29 -2.56 -10.00 -4.13
C SER A 29 -3.26 -8.92 -3.29
N ILE A 30 -3.25 -9.06 -1.95
CA ILE A 30 -3.70 -7.99 -1.05
C ILE A 30 -2.82 -6.75 -1.25
N ASN A 31 -1.52 -6.95 -1.48
CA ASN A 31 -0.57 -5.88 -1.71
C ASN A 31 -0.93 -5.02 -2.94
N ASP A 32 -1.35 -5.66 -4.04
CA ASP A 32 -1.77 -4.94 -5.26
C ASP A 32 -2.97 -4.02 -4.99
N ILE A 33 -3.90 -4.46 -4.14
CA ILE A 33 -5.06 -3.66 -3.76
C ILE A 33 -4.64 -2.50 -2.83
N ILE A 34 -3.74 -2.75 -1.87
CA ILE A 34 -3.21 -1.70 -0.99
C ILE A 34 -2.45 -0.64 -1.81
N ILE A 35 -1.62 -1.05 -2.77
CA ILE A 35 -0.91 -0.15 -3.68
C ILE A 35 -1.90 0.73 -4.46
N LYS A 36 -3.00 0.15 -4.95
CA LYS A 36 -4.05 0.91 -5.63
C LYS A 36 -4.76 1.89 -4.69
N ALA A 37 -5.05 1.47 -3.44
CA ALA A 37 -5.64 2.33 -2.41
C ALA A 37 -4.74 3.52 -2.07
N ILE A 38 -3.43 3.29 -1.90
CA ILE A 38 -2.44 4.35 -1.67
C ILE A 38 -2.48 5.37 -2.82
N ALA A 39 -2.50 4.92 -4.07
CA ALA A 39 -2.48 5.82 -5.22
C ALA A 39 -3.75 6.68 -5.32
N HIS A 40 -4.93 6.13 -5.01
CA HIS A 40 -6.16 6.91 -4.93
C HIS A 40 -6.11 7.92 -3.78
N ALA A 41 -5.64 7.49 -2.60
CA ALA A 41 -5.49 8.37 -1.46
C ALA A 41 -4.46 9.50 -1.71
N LEU A 42 -3.34 9.24 -2.40
CA LEU A 42 -2.37 10.27 -2.82
C LEU A 42 -3.00 11.30 -3.75
N TYR A 43 -3.83 10.84 -4.68
CA TYR A 43 -4.52 11.75 -5.61
C TYR A 43 -5.46 12.72 -4.88
N ASN A 44 -6.19 12.22 -3.89
CA ASN A 44 -7.16 13.00 -3.12
C ASN A 44 -6.48 13.83 -1.99
N ASN A 45 -5.25 13.45 -1.59
CA ASN A 45 -4.47 14.15 -0.56
C ASN A 45 -3.10 14.58 -1.13
N PRO A 46 -3.06 15.58 -2.03
CA PRO A 46 -1.83 15.99 -2.70
C PRO A 46 -0.75 16.51 -1.74
N ASP A 47 -1.13 16.92 -0.52
CA ASP A 47 -0.20 17.33 0.53
C ASP A 47 0.58 16.15 1.13
N CYS A 48 0.15 14.91 0.91
CA CYS A 48 0.92 13.71 1.23
C CYS A 48 1.74 13.19 0.03
N ASN A 49 1.48 13.70 -1.19
CA ASN A 49 2.22 13.30 -2.38
C ASN A 49 3.48 14.16 -2.58
N VAL A 50 4.41 14.05 -1.63
CA VAL A 50 5.57 14.94 -1.49
C VAL A 50 6.87 14.17 -1.27
N THR A 51 7.98 14.78 -1.69
CA THR A 51 9.34 14.35 -1.38
C THR A 51 10.14 15.50 -0.79
N TRP A 52 11.20 15.17 -0.03
CA TRP A 52 12.13 16.15 0.48
C TRP A 52 13.21 16.45 -0.56
N GLY A 53 13.26 17.70 -1.04
CA GLY A 53 14.42 18.25 -1.74
C GLY A 53 15.48 18.69 -0.73
N GLU A 54 16.60 19.20 -1.18
CA GLU A 54 17.72 19.62 -0.30
C GLU A 54 17.27 20.59 0.79
N ASP A 55 16.38 21.54 0.44
CA ASP A 55 15.91 22.63 1.32
C ASP A 55 14.41 22.95 1.14
N LYS A 56 13.67 22.13 0.41
CA LYS A 56 12.27 22.40 0.05
C LYS A 56 11.43 21.14 -0.10
N ILE A 57 10.13 21.29 0.07
CA ILE A 57 9.13 20.27 -0.20
C ILE A 57 8.83 20.26 -1.71
N ILE A 58 8.93 19.11 -2.34
CA ILE A 58 8.59 18.91 -3.75
C ILE A 58 7.26 18.15 -3.82
N LYS A 59 6.22 18.81 -4.35
CA LYS A 59 4.93 18.16 -4.61
C LYS A 59 4.96 17.43 -5.94
N CYS A 60 4.55 16.16 -5.92
CA CYS A 60 4.48 15.31 -7.11
C CYS A 60 3.05 15.26 -7.65
N LYS A 61 2.90 15.14 -8.97
CA LYS A 61 1.59 15.01 -9.63
C LYS A 61 1.23 13.54 -9.87
N SER A 62 2.21 12.72 -10.19
CA SER A 62 2.04 11.28 -10.42
C SER A 62 1.82 10.55 -9.10
N THR A 63 1.00 9.50 -9.12
CA THR A 63 0.75 8.65 -7.96
C THR A 63 1.63 7.41 -8.04
N ASP A 64 2.90 7.61 -7.74
CA ASP A 64 3.95 6.61 -7.80
C ASP A 64 4.20 6.04 -6.40
N VAL A 65 4.30 4.71 -6.29
CA VAL A 65 4.51 4.03 -5.02
C VAL A 65 5.72 3.11 -5.12
N ALA A 66 6.65 3.25 -4.19
CA ALA A 66 7.79 2.35 -4.06
C ALA A 66 7.41 1.10 -3.26
N LEU A 67 7.93 -0.03 -3.66
CA LEU A 67 7.70 -1.33 -3.03
C LEU A 67 8.97 -1.82 -2.36
N ALA A 68 8.97 -1.94 -1.03
CA ALA A 68 10.10 -2.50 -0.28
C ALA A 68 10.21 -4.01 -0.54
N ILE A 69 11.29 -4.45 -1.18
CA ILE A 69 11.53 -5.85 -1.54
C ILE A 69 12.82 -6.31 -0.88
N ALA A 70 12.73 -7.34 -0.03
CA ALA A 70 13.89 -7.99 0.53
C ALA A 70 14.60 -8.85 -0.55
N ILE A 71 15.91 -8.68 -0.63
CA ILE A 71 16.81 -9.48 -1.46
C ILE A 71 17.94 -10.04 -0.58
N ASP A 72 18.69 -11.00 -1.07
CA ASP A 72 19.75 -11.66 -0.27
C ASP A 72 20.79 -10.68 0.29
N GLU A 73 21.03 -9.57 -0.40
CA GLU A 73 22.03 -8.57 -0.03
C GLU A 73 21.43 -7.35 0.71
N GLY A 74 20.14 -7.37 1.07
CA GLY A 74 19.49 -6.28 1.79
C GLY A 74 18.09 -5.94 1.29
N LEU A 75 17.82 -4.66 1.05
CA LEU A 75 16.52 -4.13 0.65
C LEU A 75 16.66 -3.29 -0.63
N ILE A 76 15.71 -3.44 -1.53
CA ILE A 76 15.58 -2.58 -2.71
C ILE A 76 14.15 -2.06 -2.84
N THR A 77 13.98 -0.85 -3.37
CA THR A 77 12.68 -0.18 -3.41
C THR A 77 12.30 0.28 -4.82
N PRO A 78 11.98 -0.66 -5.75
CA PRO A 78 11.50 -0.27 -7.06
C PRO A 78 10.16 0.46 -6.99
N VAL A 79 9.92 1.33 -7.97
CA VAL A 79 8.77 2.23 -8.04
C VAL A 79 7.80 1.78 -9.13
N ILE A 80 6.55 1.59 -8.75
CA ILE A 80 5.43 1.44 -9.69
C ILE A 80 4.91 2.83 -9.99
N LYS A 81 4.96 3.24 -11.26
CA LYS A 81 4.60 4.60 -11.69
C LYS A 81 3.15 4.69 -12.14
N ASP A 82 2.55 5.86 -11.96
CA ASP A 82 1.22 6.22 -12.47
C ASP A 82 0.12 5.20 -12.13
N ILE A 83 0.08 4.77 -10.88
CA ILE A 83 -0.80 3.67 -10.42
C ILE A 83 -2.28 4.05 -10.55
N LYS A 84 -2.63 5.32 -10.37
CA LYS A 84 -4.02 5.78 -10.49
C LYS A 84 -4.64 5.35 -11.82
N ASN A 85 -3.90 5.45 -12.91
CA ASN A 85 -4.36 5.14 -14.25
C ASN A 85 -4.25 3.64 -14.63
N LYS A 86 -3.72 2.80 -13.75
CA LYS A 86 -3.58 1.35 -13.96
C LYS A 86 -4.73 0.57 -13.32
N ASN A 87 -5.20 -0.47 -13.99
CA ASN A 87 -6.11 -1.43 -13.38
C ASN A 87 -5.35 -2.43 -12.47
N LEU A 88 -6.08 -3.18 -11.64
CA LEU A 88 -5.48 -4.13 -10.69
C LEU A 88 -4.69 -5.25 -11.39
N SER A 89 -5.07 -5.65 -12.60
CA SER A 89 -4.36 -6.68 -13.35
C SER A 89 -2.98 -6.18 -13.79
N ASP A 90 -2.90 -4.94 -14.28
CA ASP A 90 -1.64 -4.31 -14.68
C ASP A 90 -0.71 -4.13 -13.49
N ILE A 91 -1.24 -3.65 -12.37
CA ILE A 91 -0.48 -3.52 -11.10
C ILE A 91 0.07 -4.88 -10.67
N SER A 92 -0.75 -5.94 -10.69
CA SER A 92 -0.33 -7.28 -10.29
C SER A 92 0.78 -7.85 -11.19
N LEU A 93 0.67 -7.65 -12.49
CA LEU A 93 1.69 -8.10 -13.45
C LEU A 93 3.01 -7.33 -13.27
N GLU A 94 2.92 -6.01 -13.12
CA GLU A 94 4.10 -5.16 -12.91
C GLU A 94 4.77 -5.45 -11.57
N THR A 95 4.00 -5.58 -10.48
CA THR A 95 4.51 -5.95 -9.15
C THR A 95 5.28 -7.27 -9.20
N LYS A 96 4.72 -8.31 -9.84
CA LYS A 96 5.38 -9.61 -10.00
C LYS A 96 6.68 -9.49 -10.79
N SER A 97 6.65 -8.76 -11.90
CA SER A 97 7.83 -8.52 -12.73
C SER A 97 8.93 -7.79 -11.95
N LEU A 98 8.56 -6.74 -11.19
CA LEU A 98 9.51 -6.00 -10.36
C LEU A 98 10.13 -6.90 -9.28
N ILE A 99 9.32 -7.71 -8.59
CA ILE A 99 9.82 -8.66 -7.55
C ILE A 99 10.81 -9.66 -8.16
N GLU A 100 10.47 -10.26 -9.30
CA GLU A 100 11.34 -11.23 -9.98
C GLU A 100 12.65 -10.58 -10.43
N ARG A 101 12.60 -9.40 -11.06
CA ARG A 101 13.78 -8.67 -11.53
C ARG A 101 14.63 -8.12 -10.40
N SER A 102 14.01 -7.76 -9.25
CA SER A 102 14.74 -7.38 -8.04
C SER A 102 15.64 -8.50 -7.55
N LYS A 103 15.08 -9.71 -7.41
CA LYS A 103 15.82 -10.90 -6.97
C LYS A 103 16.95 -11.28 -7.93
N ASN A 104 16.77 -11.04 -9.22
CA ASN A 104 17.75 -11.34 -10.26
C ASN A 104 18.69 -10.17 -10.59
N LYS A 105 18.65 -9.06 -9.81
CA LYS A 105 19.47 -7.85 -10.04
C LYS A 105 19.31 -7.26 -11.45
N ARG A 106 18.10 -7.32 -12.01
CA ARG A 106 17.78 -6.87 -13.38
C ARG A 106 16.85 -5.67 -13.42
N LEU A 107 16.82 -4.88 -12.37
CA LEU A 107 16.09 -3.61 -12.34
C LEU A 107 16.83 -2.57 -13.18
N LYS A 108 16.05 -1.70 -13.82
CA LYS A 108 16.58 -0.54 -14.52
C LYS A 108 16.75 0.62 -13.55
N ALA A 109 17.68 1.53 -13.83
CA ALA A 109 17.94 2.68 -12.96
C ALA A 109 16.72 3.61 -12.79
N ASP A 110 15.89 3.76 -13.82
CA ASP A 110 14.68 4.57 -13.79
C ASP A 110 13.56 3.96 -12.95
N GLU A 111 13.61 2.65 -12.69
CA GLU A 111 12.66 1.95 -11.81
C GLU A 111 12.97 2.12 -10.32
N LEU A 112 14.13 2.64 -9.98
CA LEU A 112 14.55 2.92 -8.60
C LEU A 112 14.33 4.39 -8.21
N ASN A 113 13.90 5.21 -9.15
CA ASN A 113 13.73 6.64 -8.96
C ASN A 113 12.26 7.06 -9.03
N GLY A 114 11.88 7.98 -8.16
CA GLY A 114 10.51 8.51 -8.04
C GLY A 114 9.77 7.94 -6.84
N GLY A 115 8.46 8.18 -6.81
CA GLY A 115 7.61 7.84 -5.67
C GLY A 115 7.70 8.87 -4.55
N THR A 116 6.67 8.89 -3.73
CA THR A 116 6.56 9.79 -2.56
C THR A 116 6.28 9.00 -1.28
N ILE A 117 5.91 7.74 -1.45
CA ILE A 117 5.63 6.77 -0.38
C ILE A 117 6.23 5.42 -0.72
N THR A 118 6.69 4.73 0.30
CA THR A 118 7.07 3.31 0.21
C THR A 118 6.02 2.46 0.91
N ILE A 119 5.68 1.30 0.36
CA ILE A 119 4.95 0.24 1.07
C ILE A 119 5.93 -0.85 1.51
N SER A 120 5.85 -1.25 2.78
CA SER A 120 6.59 -2.38 3.36
C SER A 120 5.61 -3.36 3.99
N ASN A 121 5.61 -4.62 3.54
CA ASN A 121 4.67 -5.63 4.03
C ASN A 121 5.42 -6.82 4.62
N LEU A 122 5.32 -7.00 5.93
CA LEU A 122 5.88 -8.13 6.69
C LEU A 122 4.79 -9.12 7.17
N GLY A 123 3.56 -8.97 6.69
CA GLY A 123 2.45 -9.84 7.08
C GLY A 123 2.69 -11.31 6.71
N MET A 124 3.35 -11.59 5.58
CA MET A 124 3.72 -12.95 5.18
C MET A 124 4.79 -13.57 6.09
N MET A 125 5.52 -12.76 6.85
CA MET A 125 6.50 -13.19 7.85
C MET A 125 5.88 -13.34 9.24
N GLY A 126 4.56 -13.19 9.38
CA GLY A 126 3.85 -13.36 10.63
C GLY A 126 3.88 -12.15 11.58
N ILE A 127 4.38 -11.00 11.12
CA ILE A 127 4.48 -9.77 11.93
C ILE A 127 3.11 -9.12 12.05
N ASP A 128 2.67 -8.85 13.28
CA ASP A 128 1.38 -8.22 13.57
C ASP A 128 1.34 -6.76 13.14
N ASN A 129 2.37 -6.01 13.55
CA ASN A 129 2.60 -4.62 13.20
C ASN A 129 4.07 -4.26 13.39
N PHE A 130 4.52 -3.19 12.76
CA PHE A 130 5.87 -2.65 12.92
C PHE A 130 5.91 -1.19 12.49
N ASP A 131 6.94 -0.48 12.94
CA ASP A 131 7.23 0.88 12.51
C ASP A 131 8.34 0.83 11.46
N ALA A 132 8.02 1.19 10.23
CA ALA A 132 8.99 1.25 9.15
C ALA A 132 9.72 2.59 9.15
N ILE A 133 11.00 2.56 8.80
CA ILE A 133 11.83 3.76 8.62
C ILE A 133 11.60 4.31 7.23
N ILE A 134 11.34 5.60 7.13
CA ILE A 134 11.11 6.29 5.86
C ILE A 134 12.35 6.16 4.98
N ASN A 135 12.13 5.84 3.71
CA ASN A 135 13.19 5.77 2.71
C ASN A 135 13.35 7.13 2.00
N PRO A 136 14.35 7.95 2.37
CA PRO A 136 14.54 9.25 1.72
C PRO A 136 14.69 9.11 0.20
N PRO A 137 14.16 10.05 -0.61
CA PRO A 137 13.54 11.33 -0.26
C PRO A 137 12.02 11.28 -0.03
N HIS A 138 11.41 10.11 0.13
CA HIS A 138 9.97 9.95 0.27
C HIS A 138 9.43 10.66 1.51
N GLY A 139 8.20 11.18 1.42
CA GLY A 139 7.50 11.82 2.55
C GLY A 139 6.95 10.84 3.57
N SER A 140 6.74 9.58 3.18
CA SER A 140 6.13 8.60 4.07
C SER A 140 6.47 7.14 3.71
N ILE A 141 6.15 6.25 4.64
CA ILE A 141 6.17 4.79 4.45
C ILE A 141 4.98 4.15 5.15
N LEU A 142 4.31 3.22 4.45
CA LEU A 142 3.23 2.43 4.99
C LEU A 142 3.72 1.02 5.33
N ALA A 143 3.72 0.69 6.61
CA ALA A 143 3.96 -0.67 7.11
C ALA A 143 2.64 -1.43 7.17
N VAL A 144 2.65 -2.67 6.66
CA VAL A 144 1.48 -3.55 6.59
C VAL A 144 1.76 -4.81 7.38
N GLY A 145 0.96 -5.05 8.43
CA GLY A 145 1.00 -6.25 9.24
C GLY A 145 0.25 -7.43 8.61
N LYS A 146 0.26 -8.56 9.30
CA LYS A 146 -0.50 -9.75 8.88
C LYS A 146 -2.00 -9.55 9.06
N THR A 147 -2.79 -10.34 8.33
CA THR A 147 -4.22 -10.49 8.60
C THR A 147 -4.43 -11.22 9.93
N GLN A 148 -5.36 -10.73 10.75
CA GLN A 148 -5.70 -11.28 12.06
C GLN A 148 -7.21 -11.41 12.20
N GLU A 149 -7.67 -12.55 12.73
CA GLU A 149 -9.05 -12.69 13.15
C GLU A 149 -9.21 -12.11 14.55
N ILE A 150 -10.19 -11.24 14.72
CA ILE A 150 -10.58 -10.70 16.02
C ILE A 150 -12.03 -11.06 16.33
N VAL A 151 -12.31 -11.22 17.61
CA VAL A 151 -13.69 -11.37 18.12
C VAL A 151 -14.21 -9.98 18.47
N CYS A 152 -15.39 -9.63 17.95
CA CYS A 152 -16.06 -8.36 18.23
C CYS A 152 -17.58 -8.56 18.33
N PHE A 153 -18.31 -7.51 18.69
CA PHE A 153 -19.76 -7.51 18.64
C PHE A 153 -20.25 -6.92 17.31
N ASP A 154 -21.29 -7.50 16.75
CA ASP A 154 -22.02 -6.93 15.61
C ASP A 154 -23.00 -5.84 16.07
N GLU A 155 -23.76 -5.27 15.11
CA GLU A 155 -24.76 -4.23 15.38
C GLU A 155 -25.92 -4.71 16.27
N ASN A 156 -26.09 -6.02 16.46
CA ASN A 156 -27.12 -6.65 17.32
C ASN A 156 -26.52 -7.17 18.64
N GLU A 157 -25.33 -6.69 19.02
CA GLU A 157 -24.60 -7.10 20.23
C GLU A 157 -24.24 -8.61 20.26
N LYS A 158 -24.25 -9.30 19.13
CA LYS A 158 -23.84 -10.70 19.04
C LYS A 158 -22.35 -10.82 18.76
N VAL A 159 -21.73 -11.81 19.39
CA VAL A 159 -20.32 -12.12 19.17
C VAL A 159 -20.13 -12.57 17.73
N THR A 160 -19.23 -11.91 17.01
CA THR A 160 -18.86 -12.23 15.64
C THR A 160 -17.34 -12.20 15.45
N LYS A 161 -16.87 -12.75 14.35
CA LYS A 161 -15.47 -12.67 13.95
C LYS A 161 -15.33 -11.69 12.80
N LYS A 162 -14.29 -10.87 12.83
CA LYS A 162 -13.88 -10.01 11.74
C LYS A 162 -12.39 -10.19 11.47
N THR A 163 -11.99 -9.96 10.23
CA THR A 163 -10.59 -9.97 9.83
C THR A 163 -10.07 -8.55 9.74
N ILE A 164 -8.94 -8.29 10.38
CA ILE A 164 -8.27 -6.99 10.31
C ILE A 164 -6.86 -7.11 9.71
N ILE A 165 -6.39 -6.00 9.16
CA ILE A 165 -4.97 -5.72 8.92
C ILE A 165 -4.61 -4.46 9.69
N GLN A 166 -3.47 -4.47 10.37
CA GLN A 166 -2.95 -3.28 11.00
C GLN A 166 -2.03 -2.53 10.03
N LEU A 167 -2.34 -1.25 9.80
CA LEU A 167 -1.54 -0.33 9.02
C LEU A 167 -0.82 0.64 9.95
N THR A 168 0.47 0.87 9.70
CA THR A 168 1.26 1.89 10.38
C THR A 168 1.87 2.83 9.34
N LEU A 169 1.49 4.10 9.39
CA LEU A 169 2.02 5.15 8.52
C LEU A 169 3.06 5.96 9.29
N SER A 170 4.31 5.93 8.85
CA SER A 170 5.34 6.86 9.27
C SER A 170 5.43 8.00 8.27
N VAL A 171 5.48 9.25 8.76
CA VAL A 171 5.57 10.46 7.93
C VAL A 171 6.77 11.30 8.34
N ASP A 172 7.41 11.96 7.38
CA ASP A 172 8.40 12.98 7.65
C ASP A 172 7.71 14.27 8.08
N HIS A 173 7.80 14.60 9.36
CA HIS A 173 7.05 15.71 9.96
C HIS A 173 7.52 17.09 9.50
N ARG A 174 8.60 17.18 8.72
CA ARG A 174 8.99 18.41 8.01
C ARG A 174 8.07 18.73 6.84
N MET A 175 7.40 17.70 6.27
CA MET A 175 6.57 17.79 5.07
C MET A 175 5.10 17.49 5.33
N ILE A 176 4.80 16.56 6.23
CA ILE A 176 3.45 16.05 6.48
C ILE A 176 3.18 16.15 7.97
N ASP A 177 2.20 16.93 8.36
CA ASP A 177 1.77 16.99 9.75
C ASP A 177 0.85 15.85 10.13
N GLY A 178 0.60 15.69 11.45
CA GLY A 178 -0.17 14.57 11.99
C GLY A 178 -1.62 14.53 11.50
N ALA A 179 -2.27 15.69 11.29
CA ALA A 179 -3.66 15.75 10.85
C ALA A 179 -3.79 15.37 9.37
N VAL A 180 -2.87 15.85 8.53
CA VAL A 180 -2.79 15.52 7.10
C VAL A 180 -2.49 14.02 6.93
N GLY A 181 -1.50 13.50 7.66
CA GLY A 181 -1.19 12.07 7.64
C GLY A 181 -2.33 11.18 8.14
N ALA A 182 -3.08 11.62 9.17
CA ALA A 182 -4.23 10.89 9.68
C ALA A 182 -5.38 10.83 8.66
N LYS A 183 -5.66 11.95 7.96
CA LYS A 183 -6.64 11.98 6.87
C LYS A 183 -6.25 11.02 5.75
N PHE A 184 -5.00 11.05 5.33
CA PHE A 184 -4.46 10.17 4.31
C PHE A 184 -4.57 8.68 4.68
N LEU A 185 -4.18 8.30 5.91
CA LEU A 185 -4.29 6.93 6.41
C LEU A 185 -5.76 6.47 6.50
N ASN A 186 -6.67 7.35 6.94
CA ASN A 186 -8.10 7.06 6.99
C ASN A 186 -8.67 6.81 5.60
N GLU A 187 -8.23 7.54 4.60
CA GLU A 187 -8.68 7.34 3.23
C GLU A 187 -8.17 6.03 2.62
N ILE A 188 -6.90 5.68 2.84
CA ILE A 188 -6.37 4.35 2.48
C ILE A 188 -7.25 3.26 3.13
N ALA A 189 -7.55 3.39 4.42
CA ALA A 189 -8.37 2.43 5.14
C ALA A 189 -9.78 2.32 4.54
N SER A 190 -10.43 3.43 4.21
CA SER A 190 -11.77 3.45 3.61
C SER A 190 -11.81 2.68 2.28
N PHE A 191 -10.81 2.83 1.41
CA PHE A 191 -10.71 2.04 0.18
C PHE A 191 -10.57 0.53 0.44
N LEU A 192 -9.89 0.15 1.52
CA LEU A 192 -9.70 -1.26 1.87
C LEU A 192 -10.93 -1.87 2.57
N GLU A 193 -11.62 -1.10 3.39
CA GLU A 193 -12.83 -1.54 4.09
C GLU A 193 -14.02 -1.66 3.13
N GLU A 194 -14.10 -0.76 2.15
CA GLU A 194 -15.16 -0.71 1.15
C GLU A 194 -14.58 -0.71 -0.28
N PRO A 195 -14.27 -1.88 -0.84
CA PRO A 195 -13.64 -1.98 -2.16
C PRO A 195 -14.47 -1.40 -3.33
N ILE A 196 -15.76 -1.16 -3.12
CA ILE A 196 -16.61 -0.49 -4.11
C ILE A 196 -16.16 0.95 -4.37
N ASN A 197 -15.49 1.58 -3.42
CA ASN A 197 -14.96 2.94 -3.55
C ASN A 197 -13.90 3.07 -4.67
N PHE A 198 -13.33 1.94 -5.15
CA PHE A 198 -12.46 1.95 -6.33
C PHE A 198 -13.20 2.20 -7.65
N LEU A 199 -14.53 2.12 -7.65
CA LEU A 199 -15.37 2.32 -8.83
C LEU A 199 -15.92 3.75 -8.94
N ALA A 200 -15.74 4.55 -7.90
CA ALA A 200 -16.14 5.97 -7.84
C ALA A 200 -14.94 6.88 -8.14
#